data_0a897044c2ba6ceca8f5ed13d2ced7b2
#
_entry.id   0a897044c2ba6ceca8f5ed13d2ced7b2
#
_cell.length_a   1.000
_cell.length_b   1.000
_cell.length_c   1.000
_cell.angle_alpha   90.00
_cell.angle_beta   90.00
_cell.angle_gamma   90.00
#
_symmetry.space_group_name_H-M   'P 1'
#
loop_
_entity.id
_entity.type
_entity.pdbx_description
1 polymer ?
#
loop_
_entity_poly.entity_id
_entity_poly.type
_entity_poly.pdbx_seq_one_letter_code
_entity_poly.pdbx_strand_id
1 'polypeptide(L)' 'TVRQVEILQFAAQELSNKELSERLSVSVHTVKYHLGEIFQRLQVKNRDQAVEYAIKNGLI' A
#
# COMPACT_ATOMS: atom_id res chain seq x y z
N THR A 1 -1.22 3.01 -10.14
CA THR A 1 -2.20 2.10 -10.74
C THR A 1 -3.41 1.92 -9.82
N VAL A 2 -4.47 1.36 -10.36
CA VAL A 2 -5.68 1.10 -9.57
C VAL A 2 -5.37 0.17 -8.39
N ARG A 3 -4.59 -0.88 -8.63
CA ARG A 3 -4.21 -1.82 -7.57
C ARG A 3 -3.38 -1.13 -6.48
N GLN A 4 -2.48 -0.24 -6.86
CA GLN A 4 -1.67 0.48 -5.89
C GLN A 4 -2.52 1.40 -5.03
N VAL A 5 -3.53 2.05 -5.61
CA VAL A 5 -4.46 2.90 -4.86
C VAL A 5 -5.26 2.05 -3.86
N GLU A 6 -5.73 0.87 -4.27
CA GLU A 6 -6.43 -0.04 -3.38
C GLU A 6 -5.56 -0.42 -2.18
N ILE A 7 -4.31 -0.77 -2.45
CA ILE A 7 -3.38 -1.15 -1.38
C ILE A 7 -3.15 0.00 -0.42
N LEU A 8 -2.99 1.21 -0.93
CA LEU A 8 -2.83 2.40 -0.09
C LEU A 8 -4.07 2.66 0.76
N GLN A 9 -5.26 2.46 0.22
CA GLN A 9 -6.50 2.62 0.96
C GLN A 9 -6.59 1.65 2.13
N PHE A 10 -6.24 0.38 1.89
CA PHE A 10 -6.21 -0.62 2.96
C PHE A 10 -5.10 -0.34 3.97
N ALA A 11 -3.94 0.11 3.49
CA ALA A 11 -2.83 0.46 4.37
C ALA A 11 -3.20 1.63 5.30
N ALA A 12 -4.01 2.56 4.81
CA ALA A 12 -4.50 3.68 5.61
C ALA A 12 -5.42 3.21 6.74
N GLN A 13 -6.00 2.03 6.61
CA GLN A 13 -6.82 1.41 7.65
C GLN A 13 -5.98 0.59 8.64
N GLU A 14 -4.67 0.68 8.53
CA GLU A 14 -3.72 -0.01 9.42
C GLU A 14 -3.82 -1.53 9.36
N LEU A 15 -4.21 -2.07 8.21
CA LEU A 15 -4.25 -3.51 8.02
C LEU A 15 -2.83 -4.07 7.87
N SER A 16 -2.60 -5.25 8.47
CA SER A 16 -1.32 -5.94 8.33
C SER A 16 -1.15 -6.48 6.93
N ASN A 17 0.08 -6.87 6.59
CA ASN A 17 0.34 -7.48 5.28
C ASN A 17 -0.48 -8.76 5.09
N LYS A 18 -0.68 -9.51 6.15
CA LYS A 18 -1.51 -10.72 6.10
C LYS A 18 -2.96 -10.36 5.78
N GLU A 19 -3.50 -9.34 6.45
CA GLU A 19 -4.85 -8.88 6.19
C GLU A 19 -5.00 -8.33 4.78
N LEU A 20 -3.99 -7.60 4.30
CA LEU A 20 -3.97 -7.13 2.92
C LEU A 20 -4.00 -8.29 1.93
N SER A 21 -3.21 -9.33 2.20
CA SER A 21 -3.17 -10.50 1.32
C SER A 21 -4.53 -11.18 1.23
N GLU A 22 -5.23 -11.25 2.34
CA GLU A 22 -6.56 -11.84 2.38
C GLU A 22 -7.58 -11.00 1.63
N ARG A 23 -7.55 -9.68 1.85
CA ARG A 23 -8.48 -8.77 1.17
C ARG A 23 -8.27 -8.74 -0.33
N LEU A 24 -7.02 -8.87 -0.77
CA LEU A 24 -6.67 -8.80 -2.19
C LEU A 24 -6.62 -10.16 -2.86
N SER A 25 -6.79 -11.24 -2.10
CA SER A 25 -6.72 -12.62 -2.59
C SER A 25 -5.37 -12.91 -3.26
N VAL A 26 -4.30 -12.46 -2.63
CA VAL A 26 -2.93 -12.71 -3.09
C VAL A 26 -2.07 -13.15 -1.90
N SER A 27 -0.85 -13.60 -2.16
CA SER A 27 0.06 -14.00 -1.09
C SER A 27 0.64 -12.77 -0.37
N VAL A 28 1.13 -12.99 0.86
CA VAL A 28 1.85 -11.94 1.59
C VAL A 28 3.07 -11.49 0.80
N HIS A 29 3.74 -12.42 0.12
CA HIS A 29 4.88 -12.08 -0.71
C HIS A 29 4.50 -11.08 -1.81
N THR A 30 3.35 -11.29 -2.45
CA THR A 30 2.86 -10.38 -3.49
C THR A 30 2.52 -9.03 -2.91
N VAL A 31 1.94 -8.99 -1.68
CA VAL A 31 1.66 -7.72 -1.00
C VAL A 31 2.96 -6.95 -0.78
N LYS A 32 4.00 -7.62 -0.30
CA LYS A 32 5.30 -6.98 -0.07
C LYS A 32 5.90 -6.45 -1.37
N TYR A 33 5.74 -7.20 -2.46
CA TYR A 33 6.20 -6.76 -3.77
C TYR A 33 5.49 -5.46 -4.18
N HIS A 34 4.18 -5.42 -4.06
CA HIS A 34 3.41 -4.23 -4.41
C HIS A 34 3.78 -3.04 -3.55
N LEU A 35 3.93 -3.25 -2.24
CA LEU A 35 4.33 -2.17 -1.34
C LEU A 35 5.71 -1.62 -1.71
N GLY A 36 6.65 -2.51 -2.05
CA GLY A 36 7.98 -2.09 -2.51
C GLY A 36 7.91 -1.21 -3.74
N GLU A 37 7.08 -1.59 -4.70
CA GLU A 37 6.87 -0.81 -5.92
C GLU A 37 6.27 0.56 -5.59
N ILE A 38 5.30 0.60 -4.67
CA ILE A 38 4.67 1.86 -4.25
C ILE A 38 5.69 2.76 -3.58
N PHE A 39 6.47 2.21 -2.64
CA PHE A 39 7.48 2.99 -1.92
C PHE A 39 8.49 3.61 -2.88
N GLN A 40 8.92 2.83 -3.86
CA GLN A 40 9.87 3.29 -4.86
C GLN A 40 9.27 4.39 -5.73
N ARG A 41 8.04 4.19 -6.18
CA ARG A 41 7.35 5.15 -7.03
C ARG A 41 7.09 6.48 -6.33
N LEU A 42 6.69 6.42 -5.05
CA LEU A 42 6.41 7.62 -4.26
C LEU A 42 7.65 8.18 -3.60
N GLN A 43 8.78 7.48 -3.70
CA GLN A 43 10.04 7.86 -3.07
C GLN A 43 9.90 8.02 -1.56
N VAL A 44 9.22 7.06 -0.94
CA VAL A 44 9.04 6.98 0.50
C VAL A 44 9.69 5.71 1.04
N LYS A 45 9.89 5.64 2.35
CA LYS A 45 10.66 4.55 2.96
C LYS A 45 9.80 3.50 3.65
N ASN A 46 8.58 3.83 4.01
CA ASN A 46 7.74 2.90 4.76
C ASN A 46 6.27 3.19 4.51
N ARG A 47 5.43 2.34 5.10
CA ARG A 47 3.98 2.41 4.92
C ARG A 47 3.39 3.72 5.41
N ASP A 48 3.82 4.19 6.58
CA ASP A 48 3.28 5.42 7.16
C ASP A 48 3.53 6.61 6.24
N GLN A 49 4.75 6.69 5.69
CA GLN A 49 5.09 7.75 4.75
C GLN A 49 4.29 7.64 3.45
N ALA A 50 4.04 6.41 3.00
CA ALA A 50 3.26 6.20 1.78
C ALA A 50 1.81 6.65 1.96
N VAL A 51 1.21 6.31 3.09
CA VAL A 51 -0.16 6.72 3.41
C VAL A 51 -0.25 8.24 3.53
N GLU A 52 0.69 8.83 4.25
CA GLU A 52 0.74 10.29 4.40
C GLU A 52 0.84 10.99 3.05
N TYR A 53 1.73 10.48 2.19
CA TYR A 53 1.88 11.02 0.84
C TYR A 53 0.57 10.92 0.05
N ALA A 54 -0.08 9.77 0.14
CA ALA A 54 -1.31 9.50 -0.61
C ALA A 54 -2.44 10.44 -0.17
N ILE A 55 -2.58 10.65 1.14
CA ILE A 55 -3.60 11.56 1.67
C ILE A 55 -3.29 13.00 1.24
N LYS A 56 -2.05 13.42 1.39
CA LYS A 56 -1.63 14.78 1.10
C LYS A 56 -1.80 15.14 -0.37
N ASN A 57 -1.64 14.16 -1.25
CA ASN A 57 -1.73 14.37 -2.69
C ASN A 57 -3.06 13.93 -3.30
N GLY A 58 -4.03 13.62 -2.47
CA GLY A 58 -5.38 13.30 -2.92
C GLY A 58 -5.50 11.97 -3.64
N LEU A 59 -4.58 11.04 -3.38
CA LEU A 59 -4.65 9.71 -3.99
C LEU A 59 -5.67 8.79 -3.30
N ILE A 60 -5.91 9.05 -2.03
CA ILE A 60 -6.90 8.31 -1.25
C ILE A 60 -7.73 9.24 -0.40
#